data_d8305b2cc06ea9da47437f1614eddc70
#
_entry.id   d8305b2cc06ea9da47437f1614eddc70
#
_cell.length_a   1.000
_cell.length_b   1.000
_cell.length_c   1.000
_cell.angle_alpha   90.00
_cell.angle_beta   90.00
_cell.angle_gamma   90.00
#
_symmetry.space_group_name_H-M   'P 1'
#
loop_
_entity.id
_entity.type
_entity.pdbx_description
1 polymer ?
#
loop_
_entity_poly.entity_id
_entity_poly.type
_entity_poly.pdbx_seq_one_letter_code
_entity_poly.pdbx_strand_id
1 'polypeptide(L)'
;MEDRPFVGCSPTPSRGNLRYINRPLKLALDVLLGAVVPILILSYLSDPLGAVPAYLVSALVPVGWVLADLSFISRRFNFIAAFLGLNAIVRGVLAFWFVDGTLYALKDTVGAILVALVFGGSLLLGRPLLGAFVAQALGPRTPEQEASLERLFAERLVARALLVGTAGLALLNAATAAINFLLNLWIVDASFGTGEFNSQVAHVNAVTRLTLGVPEFLVMGLMIWWVIYSLHSRLHSRLPDVSGRKGFWELVEAQGREAPARTSEHPL
;
A
#
# COMPACT_ATOMS: atom_id res chain seq x y z
N MET A 1 54.79 2.10 -36.40
CA MET A 1 53.40 2.30 -36.82
C MET A 1 52.79 0.92 -36.80
N GLU A 2 52.25 0.56 -35.64
CA GLU A 2 51.81 -0.82 -35.38
C GLU A 2 50.30 -0.78 -35.12
N ASP A 3 49.54 -1.27 -36.09
CA ASP A 3 48.08 -1.42 -36.05
C ASP A 3 47.71 -2.52 -35.06
N ARG A 4 47.10 -2.15 -33.92
CA ARG A 4 46.46 -3.12 -33.04
C ARG A 4 44.98 -3.30 -33.46
N PRO A 5 44.54 -4.53 -33.70
CA PRO A 5 43.14 -4.78 -34.03
C PRO A 5 42.25 -4.55 -32.84
N PHE A 6 41.13 -3.84 -33.06
CA PHE A 6 40.01 -3.67 -32.13
C PHE A 6 39.43 -5.04 -31.76
N VAL A 7 39.57 -5.45 -30.49
CA VAL A 7 38.89 -6.60 -29.93
C VAL A 7 37.40 -6.21 -29.74
N GLY A 8 36.54 -6.78 -30.57
CA GLY A 8 35.12 -6.59 -30.48
C GLY A 8 34.57 -7.09 -29.14
N CYS A 9 33.96 -6.19 -28.38
CA CYS A 9 33.14 -6.53 -27.22
C CYS A 9 31.94 -7.34 -27.70
N SER A 10 31.96 -8.65 -27.45
CA SER A 10 30.77 -9.49 -27.61
C SER A 10 29.66 -9.01 -26.69
N PRO A 11 28.40 -8.88 -27.19
CA PRO A 11 27.28 -8.50 -26.33
C PRO A 11 27.06 -9.62 -25.31
N THR A 12 27.16 -9.27 -24.04
CA THR A 12 26.75 -10.13 -22.93
C THR A 12 25.30 -10.57 -23.16
N PRO A 13 25.00 -11.87 -23.04
CA PRO A 13 23.65 -12.37 -23.23
C PRO A 13 22.72 -11.67 -22.24
N SER A 14 21.69 -11.03 -22.76
CA SER A 14 20.63 -10.40 -21.99
C SER A 14 20.03 -11.43 -21.03
N ARG A 15 20.23 -11.21 -19.74
CA ARG A 15 19.54 -11.99 -18.68
C ARG A 15 18.05 -11.96 -18.93
N GLY A 16 17.48 -13.15 -19.07
CA GLY A 16 16.17 -13.49 -19.46
C GLY A 16 15.06 -12.50 -19.09
N ASN A 17 14.21 -12.23 -20.06
CA ASN A 17 12.92 -11.60 -19.94
C ASN A 17 12.05 -12.32 -18.90
N LEU A 18 12.20 -11.99 -17.62
CA LEU A 18 11.19 -12.28 -16.63
C LEU A 18 9.97 -11.44 -17.03
N ARG A 19 8.93 -12.10 -17.45
CA ARG A 19 7.65 -11.56 -17.93
C ARG A 19 7.20 -10.44 -16.99
N TYR A 20 7.31 -9.22 -17.49
CA TYR A 20 6.73 -8.04 -16.85
C TYR A 20 5.22 -8.25 -16.92
N ILE A 21 4.60 -8.66 -15.81
CA ILE A 21 3.14 -8.75 -15.72
C ILE A 21 2.61 -7.34 -16.00
N ASN A 22 1.78 -7.19 -17.03
CA ASN A 22 1.16 -5.91 -17.37
C ASN A 22 0.44 -5.36 -16.14
N ARG A 23 0.61 -4.07 -15.84
CA ARG A 23 -0.01 -3.40 -14.68
C ARG A 23 -1.50 -3.69 -14.51
N PRO A 24 -2.34 -3.62 -15.59
CA PRO A 24 -3.75 -3.97 -15.47
C PRO A 24 -4.00 -5.44 -15.12
N LEU A 25 -3.19 -6.36 -15.64
CA LEU A 25 -3.29 -7.78 -15.32
C LEU A 25 -2.93 -8.04 -13.85
N LYS A 26 -1.89 -7.37 -13.33
CA LYS A 26 -1.53 -7.47 -11.91
C LYS A 26 -2.67 -6.98 -11.02
N LEU A 27 -3.25 -5.82 -11.33
CA LEU A 27 -4.39 -5.29 -10.58
C LEU A 27 -5.59 -6.24 -10.60
N ALA A 28 -5.88 -6.84 -11.75
CA ALA A 28 -6.95 -7.84 -11.87
C ALA A 28 -6.68 -9.07 -11.01
N LEU A 29 -5.43 -9.57 -10.97
CA LEU A 29 -5.04 -10.70 -10.12
C LEU A 29 -5.10 -10.34 -8.63
N ASP A 30 -4.68 -9.14 -8.25
CA ASP A 30 -4.76 -8.65 -6.87
C ASP A 30 -6.22 -8.63 -6.38
N VAL A 31 -7.15 -8.13 -7.19
CA VAL A 31 -8.58 -8.13 -6.87
C VAL A 31 -9.14 -9.56 -6.87
N LEU A 32 -8.83 -10.35 -7.88
CA LEU A 32 -9.35 -11.71 -8.03
C LEU A 32 -8.92 -12.59 -6.84
N LEU A 33 -7.61 -12.68 -6.57
CA LEU A 33 -7.06 -13.55 -5.52
C LEU A 33 -7.20 -12.96 -4.12
N GLY A 34 -7.20 -11.63 -4.02
CA GLY A 34 -7.35 -10.94 -2.74
C GLY A 34 -8.81 -10.81 -2.27
N ALA A 35 -9.81 -10.88 -3.18
CA ALA A 35 -11.20 -10.63 -2.84
C ALA A 35 -12.16 -11.69 -3.37
N VAL A 36 -12.21 -11.91 -4.68
CA VAL A 36 -13.26 -12.70 -5.33
C VAL A 36 -13.12 -14.18 -4.98
N VAL A 37 -11.93 -14.75 -5.17
CA VAL A 37 -11.66 -16.17 -4.93
C VAL A 37 -11.98 -16.59 -3.48
N PRO A 38 -11.57 -15.90 -2.43
CA PRO A 38 -11.96 -16.22 -1.05
C PRO A 38 -13.47 -16.29 -0.84
N ILE A 39 -14.23 -15.35 -1.39
CA ILE A 39 -15.69 -15.32 -1.29
C ILE A 39 -16.30 -16.53 -1.99
N LEU A 40 -15.81 -16.85 -3.21
CA LEU A 40 -16.31 -18.01 -3.96
C LEU A 40 -16.00 -19.33 -3.25
N ILE A 41 -14.81 -19.47 -2.65
CA ILE A 41 -14.45 -20.66 -1.87
C ILE A 41 -15.42 -20.84 -0.71
N LEU A 42 -15.69 -19.79 0.07
CA LEU A 42 -16.64 -19.89 1.18
C LEU A 42 -18.06 -20.19 0.73
N SER A 43 -18.51 -19.60 -0.39
CA SER A 43 -19.90 -19.74 -0.86
C SER A 43 -20.18 -21.10 -1.53
N TYR A 44 -19.19 -21.67 -2.25
CA TYR A 44 -19.43 -22.83 -3.11
C TYR A 44 -18.64 -24.08 -2.74
N LEU A 45 -17.52 -23.96 -2.02
CA LEU A 45 -16.65 -25.07 -1.68
C LEU A 45 -16.83 -25.55 -0.23
N SER A 46 -17.66 -24.89 0.59
CA SER A 46 -17.91 -25.31 1.96
C SER A 46 -18.60 -26.68 2.05
N ASP A 47 -19.50 -27.01 1.13
CA ASP A 47 -20.17 -28.31 1.09
C ASP A 47 -19.23 -29.44 0.66
N PRO A 48 -18.51 -29.34 -0.51
CA PRO A 48 -17.69 -30.45 -0.97
C PRO A 48 -16.37 -30.64 -0.21
N LEU A 49 -15.78 -29.57 0.34
CA LEU A 49 -14.51 -29.62 1.10
C LEU A 49 -14.72 -29.77 2.61
N GLY A 50 -15.93 -29.46 3.09
CA GLY A 50 -16.21 -29.25 4.50
C GLY A 50 -15.92 -27.80 4.95
N ALA A 51 -16.68 -27.35 5.95
CA ALA A 51 -16.67 -25.94 6.38
C ALA A 51 -15.29 -25.43 6.85
N VAL A 52 -14.58 -26.20 7.68
CA VAL A 52 -13.28 -25.79 8.23
C VAL A 52 -12.18 -25.74 7.15
N PRO A 53 -11.98 -26.75 6.30
CA PRO A 53 -11.02 -26.64 5.21
C PRO A 53 -11.33 -25.52 4.23
N ALA A 54 -12.59 -25.31 3.85
CA ALA A 54 -12.99 -24.21 2.97
C ALA A 54 -12.66 -22.85 3.59
N TYR A 55 -12.94 -22.67 4.88
CA TYR A 55 -12.58 -21.45 5.62
C TYR A 55 -11.07 -21.19 5.60
N LEU A 56 -10.25 -22.19 5.92
CA LEU A 56 -8.79 -22.06 5.92
C LEU A 56 -8.23 -21.73 4.54
N VAL A 57 -8.69 -22.45 3.51
CA VAL A 57 -8.23 -22.19 2.13
C VAL A 57 -8.61 -20.77 1.70
N SER A 58 -9.83 -20.32 1.97
CA SER A 58 -10.27 -18.96 1.63
C SER A 58 -9.43 -17.89 2.29
N ALA A 59 -9.04 -18.08 3.54
CA ALA A 59 -8.21 -17.14 4.30
C ALA A 59 -6.74 -17.14 3.84
N LEU A 60 -6.23 -18.28 3.42
CA LEU A 60 -4.82 -18.44 3.03
C LEU A 60 -4.53 -18.02 1.58
N VAL A 61 -5.52 -18.03 0.68
CA VAL A 61 -5.33 -17.61 -0.72
C VAL A 61 -4.76 -16.19 -0.83
N PRO A 62 -5.33 -15.15 -0.20
CA PRO A 62 -4.75 -13.80 -0.25
C PRO A 62 -3.34 -13.72 0.35
N VAL A 63 -3.10 -14.45 1.44
CA VAL A 63 -1.78 -14.51 2.09
C VAL A 63 -0.74 -15.11 1.15
N GLY A 64 -1.05 -16.27 0.57
CA GLY A 64 -0.19 -16.93 -0.41
C GLY A 64 0.09 -16.05 -1.63
N TRP A 65 -0.91 -15.33 -2.13
CA TRP A 65 -0.75 -14.38 -3.22
C TRP A 65 0.21 -13.24 -2.87
N VAL A 66 0.03 -12.59 -1.71
CA VAL A 66 0.92 -11.50 -1.26
C VAL A 66 2.35 -12.00 -1.09
N LEU A 67 2.56 -13.17 -0.49
CA LEU A 67 3.89 -13.76 -0.33
C LEU A 67 4.53 -14.12 -1.68
N ALA A 68 3.74 -14.64 -2.63
CA ALA A 68 4.22 -14.93 -3.98
C ALA A 68 4.59 -13.64 -4.74
N ASP A 69 3.78 -12.57 -4.63
CA ASP A 69 4.09 -11.28 -5.24
C ASP A 69 5.39 -10.70 -4.69
N LEU A 70 5.58 -10.72 -3.38
CA LEU A 70 6.80 -10.24 -2.73
C LEU A 70 8.04 -11.03 -3.13
N SER A 71 7.92 -12.35 -3.21
CA SER A 71 9.06 -13.25 -3.44
C SER A 71 9.46 -13.34 -4.91
N PHE A 72 8.48 -13.37 -5.82
CA PHE A 72 8.72 -13.72 -7.22
C PHE A 72 8.44 -12.59 -8.21
N ILE A 73 7.48 -11.71 -7.94
CA ILE A 73 7.02 -10.68 -8.87
C ILE A 73 7.70 -9.34 -8.58
N SER A 74 7.51 -8.80 -7.41
CA SER A 74 7.99 -7.46 -7.06
C SER A 74 9.48 -7.44 -6.72
N ARG A 75 10.02 -8.49 -6.13
CA ARG A 75 11.45 -8.68 -5.76
C ARG A 75 12.17 -7.47 -5.16
N ARG A 76 11.46 -6.40 -4.88
CA ARG A 76 11.97 -5.19 -4.23
C ARG A 76 11.32 -5.09 -2.86
N PHE A 77 12.15 -5.24 -1.84
CA PHE A 77 11.72 -4.95 -0.49
C PHE A 77 11.45 -3.44 -0.41
N ASN A 78 10.20 -3.08 -0.29
CA ASN A 78 9.79 -1.71 -0.09
C ASN A 78 8.86 -1.65 1.12
N PHE A 79 8.73 -0.46 1.71
CA PHE A 79 7.94 -0.26 2.93
C PHE A 79 6.47 -0.69 2.76
N ILE A 80 5.84 -0.36 1.60
CA ILE A 80 4.44 -0.72 1.32
C ILE A 80 4.30 -2.25 1.25
N ALA A 81 5.21 -2.93 0.54
CA ALA A 81 5.19 -4.37 0.43
C ALA A 81 5.40 -5.07 1.78
N ALA A 82 6.31 -4.55 2.62
CA ALA A 82 6.53 -5.06 3.99
C ALA A 82 5.26 -4.89 4.86
N PHE A 83 4.61 -3.75 4.77
CA PHE A 83 3.38 -3.45 5.51
C PHE A 83 2.21 -4.37 5.08
N LEU A 84 2.00 -4.53 3.76
CA LEU A 84 0.99 -5.44 3.22
C LEU A 84 1.28 -6.89 3.60
N GLY A 85 2.56 -7.30 3.53
CA GLY A 85 3.00 -8.64 3.94
C GLY A 85 2.75 -8.90 5.43
N LEU A 86 3.06 -7.94 6.29
CA LEU A 86 2.78 -8.06 7.74
C LEU A 86 1.27 -8.22 8.00
N ASN A 87 0.44 -7.40 7.36
CA ASN A 87 -1.02 -7.50 7.51
C ASN A 87 -1.53 -8.88 7.03
N ALA A 88 -1.03 -9.36 5.89
CA ALA A 88 -1.38 -10.67 5.36
C ALA A 88 -0.96 -11.81 6.31
N ILE A 89 0.27 -11.76 6.87
CA ILE A 89 0.76 -12.75 7.83
C ILE A 89 -0.11 -12.76 9.08
N VAL A 90 -0.42 -11.60 9.66
CA VAL A 90 -1.29 -11.50 10.85
C VAL A 90 -2.64 -12.13 10.58
N ARG A 91 -3.29 -11.80 9.45
CA ARG A 91 -4.57 -12.41 9.06
C ARG A 91 -4.45 -13.91 8.83
N GLY A 92 -3.38 -14.38 8.20
CA GLY A 92 -3.11 -15.80 7.99
C GLY A 92 -2.96 -16.58 9.28
N VAL A 93 -2.21 -16.05 10.25
CA VAL A 93 -2.08 -16.67 11.59
C VAL A 93 -3.42 -16.69 12.31
N LEU A 94 -4.18 -15.59 12.26
CA LEU A 94 -5.49 -15.52 12.88
C LEU A 94 -6.52 -16.45 12.22
N ALA A 95 -6.33 -16.90 10.98
CA ALA A 95 -7.22 -17.86 10.33
C ALA A 95 -7.28 -19.19 11.10
N PHE A 96 -6.19 -19.57 11.78
CA PHE A 96 -6.12 -20.77 12.62
C PHE A 96 -6.71 -20.59 14.02
N TRP A 97 -7.16 -19.39 14.37
CA TRP A 97 -7.89 -19.13 15.60
C TRP A 97 -9.38 -19.34 15.36
N PHE A 98 -9.84 -20.55 15.67
CA PHE A 98 -11.23 -21.00 15.41
C PHE A 98 -12.17 -20.46 16.48
N VAL A 99 -12.88 -19.39 16.16
CA VAL A 99 -13.79 -18.68 17.05
C VAL A 99 -15.00 -18.19 16.28
N ASP A 100 -16.09 -17.96 16.97
CA ASP A 100 -17.35 -17.40 16.47
C ASP A 100 -17.76 -16.16 17.29
N GLY A 101 -18.91 -15.61 16.96
CA GLY A 101 -19.52 -14.48 17.66
C GLY A 101 -18.59 -13.27 17.78
N THR A 102 -18.51 -12.67 18.96
CA THR A 102 -17.73 -11.46 19.23
C THR A 102 -16.23 -11.65 18.96
N LEU A 103 -15.67 -12.84 19.26
CA LEU A 103 -14.26 -13.11 19.02
C LEU A 103 -13.96 -13.21 17.53
N TYR A 104 -14.90 -13.75 16.74
CA TYR A 104 -14.76 -13.75 15.29
C TYR A 104 -14.80 -12.32 14.74
N ALA A 105 -15.77 -11.50 15.16
CA ALA A 105 -15.89 -10.12 14.74
C ALA A 105 -14.60 -9.32 15.06
N LEU A 106 -14.02 -9.52 16.24
CA LEU A 106 -12.75 -8.90 16.63
C LEU A 106 -11.60 -9.38 15.72
N LYS A 107 -11.49 -10.70 15.54
CA LYS A 107 -10.45 -11.33 14.71
C LYS A 107 -10.46 -10.80 13.27
N ASP A 108 -11.63 -10.72 12.66
CA ASP A 108 -11.77 -10.23 11.27
C ASP A 108 -11.42 -8.74 11.15
N THR A 109 -11.60 -7.98 12.21
CA THR A 109 -11.33 -6.54 12.28
C THR A 109 -9.85 -6.20 12.54
N VAL A 110 -9.05 -7.14 13.02
CA VAL A 110 -7.62 -6.91 13.41
C VAL A 110 -6.83 -6.23 12.30
N GLY A 111 -7.07 -6.56 11.03
CA GLY A 111 -6.36 -5.93 9.91
C GLY A 111 -6.55 -4.41 9.85
N ALA A 112 -7.79 -3.93 9.98
CA ALA A 112 -8.09 -2.49 9.98
C ALA A 112 -7.57 -1.81 11.27
N ILE A 113 -7.67 -2.48 12.42
CA ILE A 113 -7.09 -2.00 13.68
C ILE A 113 -5.57 -1.82 13.52
N LEU A 114 -4.87 -2.80 12.95
CA LEU A 114 -3.42 -2.73 12.74
C LEU A 114 -3.05 -1.53 11.87
N VAL A 115 -3.77 -1.31 10.77
CA VAL A 115 -3.55 -0.14 9.90
C VAL A 115 -3.76 1.16 10.66
N ALA A 116 -4.87 1.29 11.40
CA ALA A 116 -5.16 2.47 12.22
C ALA A 116 -4.05 2.75 13.25
N LEU A 117 -3.58 1.70 13.95
CA LEU A 117 -2.51 1.80 14.94
C LEU A 117 -1.16 2.20 14.32
N VAL A 118 -0.81 1.66 13.16
CA VAL A 118 0.46 1.99 12.48
C VAL A 118 0.45 3.42 11.96
N PHE A 119 -0.65 3.86 11.33
CA PHE A 119 -0.79 5.25 10.90
C PHE A 119 -0.85 6.20 12.10
N GLY A 120 -1.65 5.90 13.13
CA GLY A 120 -1.75 6.70 14.35
C GLY A 120 -0.44 6.74 15.13
N GLY A 121 0.24 5.60 15.30
CA GLY A 121 1.54 5.50 15.95
C GLY A 121 2.63 6.31 15.24
N SER A 122 2.59 6.36 13.90
CA SER A 122 3.54 7.16 13.11
C SER A 122 3.42 8.66 13.39
N LEU A 123 2.22 9.15 13.74
CA LEU A 123 2.00 10.54 14.16
C LEU A 123 2.63 10.82 15.51
N LEU A 124 2.48 9.89 16.47
CA LEU A 124 3.09 10.01 17.80
C LEU A 124 4.61 10.04 17.73
N LEU A 125 5.20 9.34 16.77
CA LEU A 125 6.64 9.35 16.49
C LEU A 125 7.11 10.58 15.69
N GLY A 126 6.22 11.49 15.32
CA GLY A 126 6.53 12.68 14.52
C GLY A 126 6.95 12.37 13.07
N ARG A 127 6.69 11.17 12.58
CA ARG A 127 7.03 10.70 11.23
C ARG A 127 5.79 10.25 10.47
N PRO A 128 5.01 11.17 9.88
CA PRO A 128 3.76 10.85 9.19
C PRO A 128 3.97 9.79 8.10
N LEU A 129 3.31 8.64 8.26
CA LEU A 129 3.52 7.47 7.40
C LEU A 129 3.15 7.71 5.94
N LEU A 130 2.19 8.61 5.68
CA LEU A 130 1.80 9.01 4.33
C LEU A 130 3.01 9.53 3.53
N GLY A 131 4.02 10.12 4.18
CA GLY A 131 5.26 10.53 3.54
C GLY A 131 6.01 9.37 2.89
N ALA A 132 6.10 8.21 3.56
CA ALA A 132 6.72 7.02 3.00
C ALA A 132 5.94 6.48 1.77
N PHE A 133 4.60 6.51 1.82
CA PHE A 133 3.77 6.13 0.68
C PHE A 133 3.94 7.08 -0.51
N VAL A 134 3.96 8.39 -0.26
CA VAL A 134 4.17 9.41 -1.31
C VAL A 134 5.58 9.29 -1.89
N ALA A 135 6.61 9.15 -1.06
CA ALA A 135 7.99 8.96 -1.53
C ALA A 135 8.10 7.73 -2.44
N GLN A 136 7.48 6.63 -2.04
CA GLN A 136 7.48 5.41 -2.85
C GLN A 136 6.66 5.55 -4.14
N ALA A 137 5.53 6.26 -4.13
CA ALA A 137 4.74 6.55 -5.32
C ALA A 137 5.50 7.41 -6.33
N LEU A 138 6.28 8.40 -5.84
CA LEU A 138 7.14 9.25 -6.66
C LEU A 138 8.37 8.51 -7.19
N GLY A 139 8.87 7.51 -6.48
CA GLY A 139 9.95 6.62 -6.89
C GLY A 139 11.28 7.35 -7.18
N PRO A 140 11.91 7.98 -6.18
CA PRO A 140 13.21 8.59 -6.37
C PRO A 140 14.23 7.53 -6.84
N ARG A 141 15.13 7.94 -7.74
CA ARG A 141 16.10 7.03 -8.37
C ARG A 141 17.53 7.27 -7.92
N THR A 142 17.81 8.46 -7.37
CA THR A 142 19.14 8.86 -6.90
C THR A 142 19.08 9.33 -5.44
N PRO A 143 20.19 9.23 -4.68
CA PRO A 143 20.25 9.74 -3.31
C PRO A 143 19.97 11.25 -3.22
N GLU A 144 20.34 12.00 -4.27
CA GLU A 144 20.08 13.45 -4.34
C GLU A 144 18.57 13.74 -4.44
N GLN A 145 17.82 12.92 -5.19
CA GLN A 145 16.37 13.01 -5.29
C GLN A 145 15.69 12.67 -3.95
N GLU A 146 16.19 11.66 -3.24
CA GLU A 146 15.72 11.30 -1.89
C GLU A 146 15.94 12.46 -0.90
N ALA A 147 17.15 12.99 -0.83
CA ALA A 147 17.49 14.10 0.04
C ALA A 147 16.67 15.38 -0.28
N SER A 148 16.43 15.66 -1.56
CA SER A 148 15.62 16.79 -1.99
C SER A 148 14.15 16.60 -1.63
N LEU A 149 13.62 15.40 -1.74
CA LEU A 149 12.26 15.06 -1.35
C LEU A 149 12.07 15.17 0.16
N GLU A 150 13.03 14.72 0.97
CA GLU A 150 13.01 14.88 2.43
C GLU A 150 12.98 16.35 2.85
N ARG A 151 13.75 17.21 2.18
CA ARG A 151 13.72 18.67 2.41
C ARG A 151 12.34 19.26 2.09
N LEU A 152 11.72 18.83 0.98
CA LEU A 152 10.37 19.25 0.62
C LEU A 152 9.33 18.78 1.66
N PHE A 153 9.45 17.56 2.17
CA PHE A 153 8.58 17.05 3.22
C PHE A 153 8.72 17.81 4.55
N ALA A 154 9.90 18.37 4.82
CA ALA A 154 10.14 19.22 6.00
C ALA A 154 9.52 20.62 5.87
N GLU A 155 9.09 21.05 4.68
CA GLU A 155 8.43 22.33 4.50
C GLU A 155 7.09 22.38 5.25
N ARG A 156 6.85 23.44 5.99
CA ARG A 156 5.72 23.57 6.92
C ARG A 156 4.36 23.19 6.33
N LEU A 157 4.11 23.53 5.07
CA LEU A 157 2.82 23.23 4.43
C LEU A 157 2.72 21.79 3.98
N VAL A 158 3.80 21.22 3.44
CA VAL A 158 3.87 19.83 3.03
C VAL A 158 3.83 18.93 4.26
N ALA A 159 4.62 19.25 5.29
CA ALA A 159 4.61 18.55 6.57
C ALA A 159 3.21 18.52 7.20
N ARG A 160 2.49 19.66 7.15
CA ARG A 160 1.10 19.73 7.62
C ARG A 160 0.16 18.88 6.77
N ALA A 161 0.32 18.88 5.44
CA ALA A 161 -0.48 18.03 4.56
C ALA A 161 -0.25 16.55 4.83
N LEU A 162 1.01 16.12 5.01
CA LEU A 162 1.38 14.76 5.39
C LEU A 162 0.79 14.35 6.75
N LEU A 163 0.85 15.26 7.75
CA LEU A 163 0.31 15.01 9.08
C LEU A 163 -1.21 14.86 9.02
N VAL A 164 -1.92 15.80 8.40
CA VAL A 164 -3.39 15.78 8.27
C VAL A 164 -3.83 14.56 7.46
N GLY A 165 -3.15 14.24 6.35
CA GLY A 165 -3.46 13.07 5.55
C GLY A 165 -3.23 11.76 6.33
N THR A 166 -2.13 11.65 7.10
CA THR A 166 -1.86 10.47 7.94
C THR A 166 -2.91 10.33 9.04
N ALA A 167 -3.30 11.44 9.70
CA ALA A 167 -4.35 11.44 10.72
C ALA A 167 -5.71 11.05 10.13
N GLY A 168 -6.05 11.58 8.95
CA GLY A 168 -7.27 11.22 8.23
C GLY A 168 -7.34 9.73 7.90
N LEU A 169 -6.24 9.14 7.42
CA LEU A 169 -6.16 7.71 7.14
C LEU A 169 -6.21 6.86 8.41
N ALA A 170 -5.58 7.29 9.51
CA ALA A 170 -5.70 6.60 10.79
C ALA A 170 -7.15 6.59 11.29
N LEU A 171 -7.84 7.74 11.23
CA LEU A 171 -9.23 7.86 11.64
C LEU A 171 -10.17 7.06 10.73
N LEU A 172 -9.97 7.10 9.41
CA LEU A 172 -10.73 6.31 8.45
C LEU A 172 -10.62 4.82 8.76
N ASN A 173 -9.41 4.30 8.97
CA ASN A 173 -9.19 2.89 9.30
C ASN A 173 -9.78 2.52 10.67
N ALA A 174 -9.74 3.41 11.65
CA ALA A 174 -10.41 3.19 12.94
C ALA A 174 -11.93 3.13 12.78
N ALA A 175 -12.52 4.00 11.95
CA ALA A 175 -13.96 3.95 11.63
C ALA A 175 -14.31 2.68 10.84
N THR A 176 -13.51 2.32 9.84
CA THR A 176 -13.65 1.05 9.09
C THR A 176 -13.61 -0.15 10.04
N ALA A 177 -12.68 -0.17 10.98
CA ALA A 177 -12.57 -1.23 11.98
C ALA A 177 -13.87 -1.32 12.83
N ALA A 178 -14.36 -0.20 13.33
CA ALA A 178 -15.59 -0.17 14.14
C ALA A 178 -16.82 -0.65 13.34
N ILE A 179 -16.98 -0.17 12.12
CA ILE A 179 -18.11 -0.58 11.26
C ILE A 179 -17.99 -2.06 10.89
N ASN A 180 -16.80 -2.52 10.50
CA ASN A 180 -16.58 -3.94 10.17
C ASN A 180 -16.86 -4.85 11.36
N PHE A 181 -16.43 -4.45 12.55
CA PHE A 181 -16.74 -5.18 13.79
C PHE A 181 -18.24 -5.32 14.02
N LEU A 182 -19.00 -4.21 13.89
CA LEU A 182 -20.44 -4.22 14.07
C LEU A 182 -21.15 -5.05 12.99
N LEU A 183 -20.73 -4.94 11.73
CA LEU A 183 -21.30 -5.74 10.64
C LEU A 183 -21.09 -7.23 10.86
N ASN A 184 -19.89 -7.62 11.32
CA ASN A 184 -19.62 -9.03 11.67
C ASN A 184 -20.51 -9.50 12.82
N LEU A 185 -20.72 -8.70 13.85
CA LEU A 185 -21.64 -9.05 14.97
C LEU A 185 -23.08 -9.22 14.53
N TRP A 186 -23.52 -8.47 13.52
CA TRP A 186 -24.92 -8.51 13.07
C TRP A 186 -25.18 -9.58 12.02
N ILE A 187 -24.19 -9.92 11.21
CA ILE A 187 -24.36 -10.82 10.05
C ILE A 187 -23.92 -12.25 10.40
N VAL A 188 -22.87 -12.39 11.25
CA VAL A 188 -22.27 -13.70 11.54
C VAL A 188 -22.69 -14.16 12.92
N ASP A 189 -23.82 -14.87 12.99
CA ASP A 189 -24.39 -15.44 14.22
C ASP A 189 -24.25 -16.96 14.29
N ALA A 190 -23.94 -17.63 13.18
CA ALA A 190 -23.75 -19.07 13.12
C ALA A 190 -22.45 -19.52 13.83
N SER A 191 -22.48 -20.75 14.34
CA SER A 191 -21.30 -21.34 15.00
C SER A 191 -20.21 -21.72 14.02
N PHE A 192 -18.95 -21.50 14.41
CA PHE A 192 -17.77 -21.89 13.62
C PHE A 192 -17.81 -23.37 13.23
N GLY A 193 -17.36 -23.65 12.00
CA GLY A 193 -17.30 -25.03 11.47
C GLY A 193 -18.57 -25.51 10.77
N THR A 194 -19.57 -24.66 10.62
CA THR A 194 -20.79 -24.92 9.85
C THR A 194 -20.74 -24.28 8.47
N GLY A 195 -21.47 -24.84 7.50
CA GLY A 195 -21.64 -24.23 6.17
C GLY A 195 -22.33 -22.88 6.24
N GLU A 196 -23.27 -22.71 7.19
CA GLU A 196 -23.98 -21.45 7.44
C GLU A 196 -23.00 -20.37 7.88
N PHE A 197 -22.10 -20.65 8.83
CA PHE A 197 -21.03 -19.72 9.22
C PHE A 197 -20.23 -19.23 8.00
N ASN A 198 -19.79 -20.15 7.15
CA ASN A 198 -19.00 -19.79 5.96
C ASN A 198 -19.81 -18.93 4.96
N SER A 199 -21.11 -19.21 4.79
CA SER A 199 -21.99 -18.41 3.95
C SER A 199 -22.16 -16.99 4.49
N GLN A 200 -22.36 -16.83 5.81
CA GLN A 200 -22.45 -15.53 6.47
C GLN A 200 -21.13 -14.77 6.39
N VAL A 201 -19.99 -15.43 6.59
CA VAL A 201 -18.65 -14.85 6.41
C VAL A 201 -18.42 -14.40 4.96
N ALA A 202 -18.83 -15.19 3.98
CA ALA A 202 -18.75 -14.79 2.57
C ALA A 202 -19.59 -13.53 2.30
N HIS A 203 -20.81 -13.50 2.85
CA HIS A 203 -21.72 -12.36 2.69
C HIS A 203 -21.16 -11.08 3.33
N VAL A 204 -20.72 -11.12 4.59
CA VAL A 204 -20.14 -9.95 5.25
C VAL A 204 -18.88 -9.47 4.55
N ASN A 205 -18.02 -10.38 4.07
CA ASN A 205 -16.84 -10.03 3.29
C ASN A 205 -17.19 -9.33 1.98
N ALA A 206 -18.23 -9.78 1.28
CA ALA A 206 -18.70 -9.12 0.05
C ALA A 206 -19.22 -7.69 0.35
N VAL A 207 -20.06 -7.56 1.37
CA VAL A 207 -20.60 -6.26 1.80
C VAL A 207 -19.48 -5.30 2.21
N THR A 208 -18.57 -5.71 3.10
CA THR A 208 -17.52 -4.84 3.62
C THR A 208 -16.52 -4.43 2.56
N ARG A 209 -16.17 -5.30 1.60
CA ARG A 209 -15.28 -4.94 0.50
C ARG A 209 -15.87 -3.88 -0.42
N LEU A 210 -17.17 -3.92 -0.67
CA LEU A 210 -17.84 -2.92 -1.51
C LEU A 210 -18.12 -1.62 -0.74
N THR A 211 -18.61 -1.71 0.49
CA THR A 211 -19.08 -0.54 1.27
C THR A 211 -17.96 0.16 2.02
N LEU A 212 -16.92 -0.55 2.44
CA LEU A 212 -15.78 0.00 3.19
C LEU A 212 -14.51 0.01 2.36
N GLY A 213 -14.15 -1.10 1.74
CA GLY A 213 -12.87 -1.25 1.03
C GLY A 213 -12.75 -0.34 -0.19
N VAL A 214 -13.80 -0.21 -1.02
CA VAL A 214 -13.75 0.68 -2.19
C VAL A 214 -13.65 2.16 -1.79
N PRO A 215 -14.48 2.70 -0.87
CA PRO A 215 -14.30 4.07 -0.39
C PRO A 215 -12.95 4.31 0.28
N GLU A 216 -12.45 3.38 1.07
CA GLU A 216 -11.14 3.49 1.72
C GLU A 216 -10.01 3.61 0.69
N PHE A 217 -10.03 2.77 -0.34
CA PHE A 217 -9.06 2.83 -1.43
C PHE A 217 -9.12 4.16 -2.19
N LEU A 218 -10.32 4.68 -2.47
CA LEU A 218 -10.51 5.98 -3.12
C LEU A 218 -10.00 7.14 -2.26
N VAL A 219 -10.31 7.13 -0.96
CA VAL A 219 -9.83 8.17 -0.02
C VAL A 219 -8.31 8.14 0.08
N MET A 220 -7.70 6.95 0.17
CA MET A 220 -6.24 6.84 0.18
C MET A 220 -5.61 7.39 -1.10
N GLY A 221 -6.17 7.04 -2.26
CA GLY A 221 -5.72 7.58 -3.55
C GLY A 221 -5.84 9.10 -3.63
N LEU A 222 -6.96 9.67 -3.16
CA LEU A 222 -7.19 11.11 -3.09
C LEU A 222 -6.20 11.81 -2.16
N MET A 223 -5.88 11.21 -1.00
CA MET A 223 -4.90 11.77 -0.05
C MET A 223 -3.50 11.79 -0.66
N ILE A 224 -3.08 10.71 -1.30
CA ILE A 224 -1.78 10.65 -2.00
C ILE A 224 -1.75 11.68 -3.12
N TRP A 225 -2.77 11.74 -3.95
CA TRP A 225 -2.89 12.71 -5.03
C TRP A 225 -2.86 14.16 -4.50
N TRP A 226 -3.58 14.46 -3.43
CA TRP A 226 -3.60 15.79 -2.81
C TRP A 226 -2.22 16.22 -2.32
N VAL A 227 -1.46 15.32 -1.68
CA VAL A 227 -0.09 15.61 -1.24
C VAL A 227 0.82 15.85 -2.44
N ILE A 228 0.77 14.99 -3.48
CA ILE A 228 1.57 15.15 -4.70
C ILE A 228 1.22 16.48 -5.39
N TYR A 229 -0.06 16.82 -5.47
CA TYR A 229 -0.51 18.10 -6.03
C TYR A 229 0.02 19.29 -5.23
N SER A 230 -0.02 19.20 -3.89
CA SER A 230 0.52 20.24 -3.00
C SER A 230 2.03 20.41 -3.19
N LEU A 231 2.78 19.32 -3.36
CA LEU A 231 4.21 19.36 -3.69
C LEU A 231 4.46 20.03 -5.04
N HIS A 232 3.73 19.62 -6.07
CA HIS A 232 3.90 20.17 -7.42
C HIS A 232 3.57 21.66 -7.48
N SER A 233 2.46 22.08 -6.86
CA SER A 233 2.06 23.49 -6.76
C SER A 233 3.13 24.35 -6.07
N ARG A 234 3.81 23.83 -5.06
CA ARG A 234 4.89 24.52 -4.36
C ARG A 234 6.16 24.67 -5.19
N LEU A 235 6.54 23.61 -5.88
CA LEU A 235 7.69 23.67 -6.80
C LEU A 235 7.45 24.70 -7.89
N HIS A 236 6.25 24.74 -8.46
CA HIS A 236 5.88 25.68 -9.52
C HIS A 236 5.88 27.14 -9.05
N SER A 237 5.41 27.42 -7.83
CA SER A 237 5.38 28.78 -7.28
C SER A 237 6.78 29.32 -6.95
N ARG A 238 7.79 28.47 -6.75
CA ARG A 238 9.17 28.87 -6.43
C ARG A 238 10.08 29.01 -7.65
N LEU A 239 9.78 28.33 -8.73
CA LEU A 239 10.57 28.28 -9.95
C LEU A 239 9.72 28.62 -11.19
N PRO A 240 9.13 29.82 -11.26
CA PRO A 240 8.23 30.19 -12.36
C PRO A 240 8.94 30.15 -13.73
N ASP A 241 10.20 30.55 -13.81
CA ASP A 241 10.98 30.58 -15.06
C ASP A 241 11.40 29.21 -15.57
N VAL A 242 11.43 28.21 -14.70
CA VAL A 242 11.91 26.85 -15.00
C VAL A 242 10.73 25.91 -15.26
N SER A 243 9.51 26.31 -14.90
CA SER A 243 8.33 25.45 -14.81
C SER A 243 7.67 25.09 -16.13
N GLY A 244 7.94 25.79 -17.21
CA GLY A 244 7.13 25.75 -18.44
C GLY A 244 6.96 24.40 -19.14
N ARG A 245 7.86 23.41 -18.93
CA ARG A 245 7.80 22.04 -19.52
C ARG A 245 8.61 20.98 -18.78
N LYS A 246 9.10 21.25 -17.57
CA LYS A 246 9.97 20.30 -16.88
C LYS A 246 9.19 19.33 -16.03
N GLY A 247 9.62 18.06 -16.02
CA GLY A 247 9.04 17.02 -15.18
C GLY A 247 9.28 17.30 -13.68
N PHE A 248 8.47 16.69 -12.82
CA PHE A 248 8.53 16.86 -11.36
C PHE A 248 9.97 16.75 -10.81
N TRP A 249 10.74 15.74 -11.23
CA TRP A 249 12.10 15.53 -10.75
C TRP A 249 13.09 16.61 -11.18
N GLU A 250 12.93 17.16 -12.38
CA GLU A 250 13.76 18.28 -12.84
C GLU A 250 13.54 19.55 -12.00
N LEU A 251 12.29 19.79 -11.58
CA LEU A 251 11.96 20.88 -10.66
C LEU A 251 12.56 20.66 -9.27
N VAL A 252 12.49 19.43 -8.75
CA VAL A 252 13.07 19.05 -7.45
C VAL A 252 14.59 19.24 -7.45
N GLU A 253 15.28 18.82 -8.51
CA GLU A 253 16.73 18.98 -8.66
C GLU A 253 17.15 20.43 -8.85
N ALA A 254 16.36 21.24 -9.59
CA ALA A 254 16.61 22.67 -9.77
C ALA A 254 16.55 23.40 -8.42
N GLN A 255 15.55 23.11 -7.57
CA GLN A 255 15.44 23.67 -6.23
C GLN A 255 16.64 23.28 -5.35
N GLY A 256 17.13 22.05 -5.45
CA GLY A 256 18.30 21.59 -4.71
C GLY A 256 19.60 22.34 -5.07
N ARG A 257 19.71 22.85 -6.29
CA ARG A 257 20.86 23.63 -6.77
C ARG A 257 20.80 25.12 -6.33
N GLU A 258 19.61 25.68 -6.20
CA GLU A 258 19.44 27.09 -5.78
C GLU A 258 19.59 27.30 -4.26
N ALA A 259 19.35 26.26 -3.46
CA ALA A 259 19.42 26.35 -2.00
C ALA A 259 20.81 26.73 -1.44
N PRO A 260 21.96 26.26 -1.95
CA PRO A 260 23.28 26.64 -1.46
C PRO A 260 23.71 28.07 -1.84
N ALA A 261 23.16 28.67 -2.90
CA ALA A 261 23.56 30.00 -3.36
C ALA A 261 23.03 31.13 -2.43
N ARG A 262 21.89 30.93 -1.79
CA ARG A 262 21.28 31.98 -0.91
C ARG A 262 21.91 32.09 0.48
N THR A 263 22.68 31.09 0.92
CA THR A 263 23.39 31.12 2.22
C THR A 263 24.74 31.83 2.16
N SER A 264 25.28 32.14 0.97
CA SER A 264 26.56 32.78 0.77
C SER A 264 26.49 34.28 0.52
N GLU A 265 25.28 34.88 0.43
CA GLU A 265 25.10 36.32 0.13
C GLU A 265 24.77 37.21 1.33
N HIS A 266 24.89 36.72 2.57
CA HIS A 266 24.90 37.60 3.75
C HIS A 266 26.25 37.55 4.45
N PRO A 267 27.24 38.40 4.03
CA PRO A 267 28.29 38.85 4.94
C PRO A 267 27.77 39.98 5.78
N LEU A 268 28.07 39.93 7.05
CA LEU A 268 27.88 40.83 8.18
C LEU A 268 27.74 42.31 7.86
#